data_a96ddc99a281acc167d7c1a6f34c5b85
#
_entry.id   a96ddc99a281acc167d7c1a6f34c5b85
#
_cell.length_a   1.000
_cell.length_b   1.000
_cell.length_c   1.000
_cell.angle_alpha   90.00
_cell.angle_beta   90.00
_cell.angle_gamma   90.00
#
_symmetry.space_group_name_H-M   'P 1'
#
loop_
_entity.id
_entity.type
_entity.pdbx_description
1 polymer ?
#
loop_
_entity_poly.entity_id
_entity_poly.type
_entity_poly.pdbx_seq_one_letter_code
_entity_poly.pdbx_strand_id
1 'polypeptide(L)'
;MQVLILTVGTTREPLEVALAEHAPQGVVFLASQASHPVAAELVRDYGGSFRHHTLLLEDAESLMEAYQKALLALRKALEWEATAIVADLTGGTKPMAAGLVLALTGRGVVFSYVGGEARDPGTGRVLAGKERLRLLEDPTARLGLKEWAGFTRAWNALNLGMALAELESLLRRDLSPSEARFYGAMKG
;
A
#
# COMPACT_ATOMS: atom_id res chain seq x y z
N MET A 1 -16.34 5.49 -5.26
CA MET A 1 -16.20 4.02 -5.44
C MET A 1 -14.94 3.51 -4.73
N GLN A 2 -14.90 2.24 -4.32
CA GLN A 2 -13.68 1.61 -3.80
C GLN A 2 -12.83 1.05 -4.95
N VAL A 3 -11.54 1.40 -4.97
CA VAL A 3 -10.58 0.90 -5.95
C VAL A 3 -9.48 0.11 -5.25
N LEU A 4 -9.20 -1.09 -5.77
CA LEU A 4 -8.09 -1.93 -5.33
C LEU A 4 -6.92 -1.78 -6.31
N ILE A 5 -5.74 -1.45 -5.81
CA ILE A 5 -4.49 -1.50 -6.56
C ILE A 5 -3.77 -2.78 -6.14
N LEU A 6 -3.54 -3.69 -7.06
CA LEU A 6 -3.13 -5.06 -6.79
C LEU A 6 -1.83 -5.41 -7.52
N THR A 7 -0.77 -5.74 -6.80
CA THR A 7 0.43 -6.33 -7.41
C THR A 7 0.16 -7.79 -7.77
N VAL A 8 0.50 -8.17 -9.00
CA VAL A 8 0.16 -9.50 -9.54
C VAL A 8 1.40 -10.39 -9.57
N GLY A 9 1.31 -11.50 -8.85
CA GLY A 9 2.29 -12.60 -8.91
C GLY A 9 1.84 -13.72 -9.85
N THR A 10 2.57 -14.82 -9.85
CA THR A 10 2.26 -16.02 -10.65
C THR A 10 1.26 -16.96 -9.96
N THR A 11 0.94 -16.72 -8.68
CA THR A 11 -0.03 -17.50 -7.91
C THR A 11 -1.35 -16.74 -7.84
N ARG A 12 -2.43 -17.37 -8.26
CA ARG A 12 -3.74 -16.76 -8.45
C ARG A 12 -4.57 -16.71 -7.16
N GLU A 13 -4.55 -17.77 -6.37
CA GLU A 13 -5.45 -17.98 -5.25
C GLU A 13 -5.45 -16.82 -4.21
N PRO A 14 -4.28 -16.29 -3.77
CA PRO A 14 -4.27 -15.16 -2.83
C PRO A 14 -4.87 -13.88 -3.42
N LEU A 15 -4.78 -13.69 -4.74
CA LEU A 15 -5.35 -12.53 -5.43
C LEU A 15 -6.88 -12.64 -5.50
N GLU A 16 -7.42 -13.84 -5.67
CA GLU A 16 -8.85 -14.12 -5.60
C GLU A 16 -9.42 -13.83 -4.20
N VAL A 17 -8.67 -14.21 -3.15
CA VAL A 17 -9.05 -13.86 -1.77
C VAL A 17 -9.09 -12.36 -1.58
N ALA A 18 -8.10 -11.61 -2.08
CA ALA A 18 -8.09 -10.15 -2.01
C ALA A 18 -9.28 -9.53 -2.75
N LEU A 19 -9.60 -10.02 -3.96
CA LEU A 19 -10.77 -9.56 -4.72
C LEU A 19 -12.09 -9.85 -4.01
N ALA A 20 -12.25 -11.05 -3.46
CA ALA A 20 -13.46 -11.47 -2.75
C ALA A 20 -13.68 -10.66 -1.47
N GLU A 21 -12.64 -10.50 -0.66
CA GLU A 21 -12.72 -9.82 0.63
C GLU A 21 -12.91 -8.30 0.50
N HIS A 22 -12.27 -7.68 -0.49
CA HIS A 22 -12.42 -6.24 -0.72
C HIS A 22 -13.66 -5.89 -1.54
N ALA A 23 -14.19 -6.80 -2.36
CA ALA A 23 -15.31 -6.58 -3.27
C ALA A 23 -15.25 -5.21 -4.00
N PRO A 24 -14.13 -4.88 -4.68
CA PRO A 24 -13.89 -3.54 -5.22
C PRO A 24 -14.79 -3.26 -6.42
N GLN A 25 -15.14 -1.98 -6.64
CA GLN A 25 -15.81 -1.53 -7.87
C GLN A 25 -14.80 -1.20 -9.00
N GLY A 26 -13.52 -1.08 -8.67
CA GLY A 26 -12.45 -0.89 -9.65
C GLY A 26 -11.17 -1.58 -9.20
N VAL A 27 -10.42 -2.12 -10.17
CA VAL A 27 -9.13 -2.79 -9.91
C VAL A 27 -8.08 -2.27 -10.87
N VAL A 28 -6.95 -1.84 -10.34
CA VAL A 28 -5.76 -1.54 -11.13
C VAL A 28 -4.70 -2.60 -10.83
N PHE A 29 -4.42 -3.42 -11.83
CA PHE A 29 -3.41 -4.48 -11.74
C PHE A 29 -2.03 -3.91 -12.09
N LEU A 30 -1.04 -4.21 -11.25
CA LEU A 30 0.39 -4.02 -11.51
C LEU A 30 0.97 -5.40 -11.81
N ALA A 31 1.29 -5.68 -13.05
CA ALA A 31 1.73 -7.00 -13.51
C ALA A 31 3.05 -6.92 -14.28
N SER A 32 3.89 -7.93 -14.14
CA SER A 32 5.03 -8.16 -15.02
C SER A 32 4.58 -8.92 -16.28
N GLN A 33 5.46 -9.05 -17.27
CA GLN A 33 5.21 -9.91 -18.44
C GLN A 33 4.89 -11.35 -18.02
N ALA A 34 5.58 -11.89 -17.01
CA ALA A 34 5.37 -13.24 -16.51
C ALA A 34 4.02 -13.41 -15.76
N SER A 35 3.54 -12.38 -15.07
CA SER A 35 2.29 -12.43 -14.29
C SER A 35 1.08 -11.84 -15.02
N HIS A 36 1.28 -11.20 -16.17
CA HIS A 36 0.17 -10.65 -16.97
C HIS A 36 -0.91 -11.68 -17.33
N PRO A 37 -0.58 -12.95 -17.68
CA PRO A 37 -1.60 -13.97 -17.93
C PRO A 37 -2.53 -14.17 -16.72
N VAL A 38 -2.00 -14.13 -15.48
CA VAL A 38 -2.81 -14.25 -14.27
C VAL A 38 -3.78 -13.08 -14.13
N ALA A 39 -3.31 -11.84 -14.39
CA ALA A 39 -4.19 -10.67 -14.39
C ALA A 39 -5.31 -10.80 -15.45
N ALA A 40 -4.97 -11.26 -16.64
CA ALA A 40 -5.94 -11.47 -17.73
C ALA A 40 -6.99 -12.54 -17.37
N GLU A 41 -6.59 -13.62 -16.69
CA GLU A 41 -7.50 -14.64 -16.20
C GLU A 41 -8.46 -14.09 -15.14
N LEU A 42 -7.95 -13.31 -14.17
CA LEU A 42 -8.78 -12.66 -13.15
C LEU A 42 -9.80 -11.71 -13.79
N VAL A 43 -9.38 -10.94 -14.80
CA VAL A 43 -10.29 -10.08 -15.56
C VAL A 43 -11.35 -10.89 -16.33
N ARG A 44 -10.97 -11.98 -16.97
CA ARG A 44 -11.92 -12.85 -17.69
C ARG A 44 -12.99 -13.41 -16.74
N ASP A 45 -12.57 -13.85 -15.54
CA ASP A 45 -13.45 -14.59 -14.64
C ASP A 45 -14.28 -13.64 -13.74
N TYR A 46 -13.75 -12.47 -13.39
CA TYR A 46 -14.35 -11.53 -12.44
C TYR A 46 -14.59 -10.13 -13.01
N GLY A 47 -14.08 -9.80 -14.20
CA GLY A 47 -14.11 -8.45 -14.78
C GLY A 47 -15.51 -7.89 -15.06
N GLY A 48 -16.55 -8.72 -15.02
CA GLY A 48 -17.94 -8.26 -15.06
C GLY A 48 -18.40 -7.57 -13.75
N SER A 49 -17.67 -7.75 -12.66
CA SER A 49 -18.01 -7.24 -11.33
C SER A 49 -17.31 -5.92 -10.98
N PHE A 50 -16.26 -5.54 -11.72
CA PHE A 50 -15.48 -4.32 -11.46
C PHE A 50 -14.91 -3.70 -12.74
N ARG A 51 -14.68 -2.39 -12.69
CA ARG A 51 -13.90 -1.67 -13.70
C ARG A 51 -12.43 -2.04 -13.55
N HIS A 52 -11.69 -2.27 -14.65
CA HIS A 52 -10.31 -2.69 -14.54
C HIS A 52 -9.34 -1.92 -15.45
N HIS A 53 -8.08 -1.91 -15.07
CA HIS A 53 -6.95 -1.41 -15.83
C HIS A 53 -5.69 -2.18 -15.46
N THR A 54 -4.84 -2.51 -16.44
CA THR A 54 -3.58 -3.21 -16.19
C THR A 54 -2.41 -2.34 -16.60
N LEU A 55 -1.47 -2.16 -15.69
CA LEU A 55 -0.19 -1.50 -15.92
C LEU A 55 0.90 -2.56 -15.92
N LEU A 56 1.60 -2.68 -17.06
CA LEU A 56 2.69 -3.63 -17.23
C LEU A 56 4.02 -3.02 -16.78
N LEU A 57 4.79 -3.81 -16.03
CA LEU A 57 6.18 -3.55 -15.73
C LEU A 57 7.05 -4.31 -16.74
N GLU A 58 8.03 -3.61 -17.32
CA GLU A 58 9.02 -4.22 -18.20
C GLU A 58 10.06 -5.01 -17.37
N ASP A 59 10.44 -4.46 -16.22
CA ASP A 59 11.34 -5.10 -15.25
C ASP A 59 10.67 -5.19 -13.87
N ALA A 60 10.23 -6.40 -13.52
CA ALA A 60 9.59 -6.67 -12.22
C ALA A 60 10.56 -6.57 -11.02
N GLU A 61 11.87 -6.54 -11.26
CA GLU A 61 12.90 -6.36 -10.24
C GLU A 61 13.31 -4.89 -10.09
N SER A 62 12.79 -3.98 -10.93
CA SER A 62 13.02 -2.54 -10.83
C SER A 62 12.12 -1.88 -9.80
N LEU A 63 12.70 -1.51 -8.65
CA LEU A 63 12.01 -0.71 -7.63
C LEU A 63 11.53 0.63 -8.19
N MET A 64 12.33 1.28 -9.05
CA MET A 64 11.98 2.58 -9.64
C MET A 64 10.77 2.46 -10.56
N GLU A 65 10.74 1.44 -11.43
CA GLU A 65 9.61 1.23 -12.32
C GLU A 65 8.34 0.89 -11.52
N ALA A 66 8.45 0.01 -10.52
CA ALA A 66 7.34 -0.33 -9.64
C ALA A 66 6.77 0.91 -8.94
N TYR A 67 7.63 1.79 -8.42
CA TYR A 67 7.22 3.06 -7.83
C TYR A 67 6.46 3.95 -8.84
N GLN A 68 6.99 4.11 -10.06
CA GLN A 68 6.36 4.93 -11.11
C GLN A 68 5.00 4.36 -11.54
N LYS A 69 4.91 3.03 -11.74
CA LYS A 69 3.64 2.36 -12.09
C LYS A 69 2.62 2.47 -10.96
N ALA A 70 3.04 2.41 -9.70
CA ALA A 70 2.16 2.61 -8.56
C ALA A 70 1.59 4.03 -8.49
N LEU A 71 2.37 5.07 -8.82
CA LEU A 71 1.85 6.43 -8.96
C LEU A 71 0.84 6.56 -10.11
N LEU A 72 1.07 5.88 -11.24
CA LEU A 72 0.12 5.83 -12.34
C LEU A 72 -1.17 5.09 -11.94
N ALA A 73 -1.07 4.02 -11.15
CA ALA A 73 -2.22 3.31 -10.60
C ALA A 73 -3.06 4.20 -9.69
N LEU A 74 -2.43 4.96 -8.80
CA LEU A 74 -3.11 5.94 -7.95
C LEU A 74 -3.84 6.98 -8.78
N ARG A 75 -3.16 7.55 -9.79
CA ARG A 75 -3.78 8.51 -10.71
C ARG A 75 -4.99 7.91 -11.42
N LYS A 76 -4.89 6.66 -11.89
CA LYS A 76 -6.00 5.96 -12.53
C LYS A 76 -7.18 5.77 -11.56
N ALA A 77 -6.93 5.42 -10.30
CA ALA A 77 -7.97 5.32 -9.29
C ALA A 77 -8.67 6.67 -9.04
N LEU A 78 -7.90 7.76 -8.98
CA LEU A 78 -8.45 9.11 -8.83
C LEU A 78 -9.25 9.57 -10.07
N GLU A 79 -8.81 9.24 -11.29
CA GLU A 79 -9.58 9.46 -12.53
C GLU A 79 -10.92 8.70 -12.52
N TRP A 80 -11.02 7.63 -11.77
CA TRP A 80 -12.26 6.88 -11.55
C TRP A 80 -13.10 7.40 -10.38
N GLU A 81 -12.71 8.55 -9.81
CA GLU A 81 -13.39 9.17 -8.67
C GLU A 81 -13.45 8.24 -7.44
N ALA A 82 -12.33 7.54 -7.17
CA ALA A 82 -12.24 6.66 -6.02
C ALA A 82 -12.43 7.45 -4.73
N THR A 83 -13.36 6.99 -3.87
CA THR A 83 -13.58 7.52 -2.51
C THR A 83 -12.82 6.73 -1.45
N ALA A 84 -12.41 5.51 -1.79
CA ALA A 84 -11.54 4.66 -0.98
C ALA A 84 -10.56 3.92 -1.90
N ILE A 85 -9.30 3.86 -1.52
CA ILE A 85 -8.25 3.16 -2.27
C ILE A 85 -7.56 2.20 -1.33
N VAL A 86 -7.49 0.95 -1.75
CA VAL A 86 -6.74 -0.11 -1.07
C VAL A 86 -5.58 -0.54 -1.97
N ALA A 87 -4.41 -0.72 -1.40
CA ALA A 87 -3.24 -1.26 -2.08
C ALA A 87 -2.87 -2.62 -1.49
N ASP A 88 -3.02 -3.67 -2.27
CA ASP A 88 -2.74 -5.04 -1.84
C ASP A 88 -1.34 -5.47 -2.28
N LEU A 89 -0.57 -5.96 -1.31
CA LEU A 89 0.86 -6.31 -1.42
C LEU A 89 1.09 -7.81 -1.62
N THR A 90 0.02 -8.58 -1.84
CA THR A 90 0.08 -10.04 -1.79
C THR A 90 0.88 -10.65 -2.92
N GLY A 91 0.68 -10.15 -4.13
CA GLY A 91 1.33 -10.69 -5.33
C GLY A 91 2.58 -9.92 -5.75
N GLY A 92 3.15 -10.34 -6.88
CA GLY A 92 4.31 -9.68 -7.48
C GLY A 92 5.64 -10.02 -6.81
N THR A 93 6.69 -9.35 -7.27
CA THR A 93 8.04 -9.45 -6.68
C THR A 93 8.18 -8.54 -5.46
N LYS A 94 9.22 -8.74 -4.67
CA LYS A 94 9.53 -7.84 -3.54
C LYS A 94 9.74 -6.39 -3.98
N PRO A 95 10.46 -6.07 -5.08
CA PRO A 95 10.55 -4.72 -5.61
C PRO A 95 9.19 -4.13 -6.02
N MET A 96 8.28 -4.92 -6.60
CA MET A 96 6.94 -4.47 -6.93
C MET A 96 6.16 -4.05 -5.68
N ALA A 97 6.14 -4.89 -4.64
CA ALA A 97 5.47 -4.59 -3.38
C ALA A 97 6.13 -3.38 -2.67
N ALA A 98 7.46 -3.32 -2.63
CA ALA A 98 8.18 -2.20 -2.02
C ALA A 98 7.91 -0.88 -2.77
N GLY A 99 7.92 -0.88 -4.11
CA GLY A 99 7.61 0.27 -4.94
C GLY A 99 6.18 0.77 -4.72
N LEU A 100 5.21 -0.14 -4.60
CA LEU A 100 3.82 0.18 -4.29
C LEU A 100 3.70 0.87 -2.93
N VAL A 101 4.33 0.32 -1.88
CA VAL A 101 4.32 0.93 -0.55
C VAL A 101 4.96 2.31 -0.56
N LEU A 102 6.18 2.43 -1.11
CA LEU A 102 6.89 3.71 -1.17
C LEU A 102 6.10 4.81 -1.91
N ALA A 103 5.43 4.42 -3.01
CA ALA A 103 4.65 5.36 -3.80
C ALA A 103 3.38 5.83 -3.08
N LEU A 104 2.73 4.97 -2.32
CA LEU A 104 1.38 5.22 -1.80
C LEU A 104 1.34 5.59 -0.31
N THR A 105 2.41 5.35 0.42
CA THR A 105 2.55 5.72 1.83
C THR A 105 2.26 7.21 2.05
N GLY A 106 1.44 7.53 3.03
CA GLY A 106 1.07 8.89 3.39
C GLY A 106 0.09 9.57 2.43
N ARG A 107 -0.57 8.83 1.54
CA ARG A 107 -1.52 9.35 0.54
C ARG A 107 -2.98 8.99 0.84
N GLY A 108 -3.27 8.50 2.05
CA GLY A 108 -4.65 8.12 2.45
C GLY A 108 -5.09 6.78 1.83
N VAL A 109 -4.14 5.95 1.41
CA VAL A 109 -4.38 4.60 0.90
C VAL A 109 -4.29 3.61 2.05
N VAL A 110 -5.20 2.65 2.12
CA VAL A 110 -5.16 1.53 3.05
C VAL A 110 -4.32 0.43 2.43
N PHE A 111 -3.39 -0.14 3.18
CA PHE A 111 -2.63 -1.29 2.71
C PHE A 111 -3.26 -2.60 3.17
N SER A 112 -3.16 -3.63 2.33
CA SER A 112 -3.60 -4.98 2.68
C SER A 112 -2.60 -6.05 2.21
N TYR A 113 -2.74 -7.21 2.79
CA TYR A 113 -1.92 -8.37 2.48
C TYR A 113 -2.68 -9.65 2.79
N VAL A 114 -2.73 -10.58 1.86
CA VAL A 114 -3.24 -11.93 2.06
C VAL A 114 -2.09 -12.82 2.51
N GLY A 115 -2.08 -13.16 3.77
CA GLY A 115 -1.13 -14.09 4.37
C GLY A 115 -1.83 -15.33 4.90
N GLY A 116 -1.09 -16.30 5.41
CA GLY A 116 -1.63 -17.49 6.04
C GLY A 116 -1.00 -17.77 7.38
N GLU A 117 -1.79 -18.40 8.27
CA GLU A 117 -1.33 -18.82 9.58
C GLU A 117 -0.48 -20.10 9.52
N ALA A 118 -0.70 -20.91 8.49
CA ALA A 118 0.03 -22.15 8.26
C ALA A 118 0.74 -22.12 6.90
N ARG A 119 2.01 -22.49 6.91
CA ARG A 119 2.86 -22.56 5.72
C ARG A 119 3.37 -23.99 5.54
N ASP A 120 3.51 -24.42 4.30
CA ASP A 120 4.19 -25.65 3.95
C ASP A 120 5.67 -25.53 4.36
N PRO A 121 6.19 -26.47 5.17
CA PRO A 121 7.56 -26.39 5.68
C PRO A 121 8.64 -26.47 4.59
N GLY A 122 8.35 -27.12 3.47
CA GLY A 122 9.30 -27.32 2.37
C GLY A 122 9.34 -26.17 1.38
N THR A 123 8.18 -25.57 1.09
CA THR A 123 8.04 -24.52 0.07
C THR A 123 7.86 -23.11 0.65
N GLY A 124 7.52 -22.99 1.94
CA GLY A 124 7.18 -21.73 2.60
C GLY A 124 5.87 -21.10 2.13
N ARG A 125 5.12 -21.76 1.23
CA ARG A 125 3.84 -21.28 0.72
C ARG A 125 2.74 -21.43 1.76
N VAL A 126 1.78 -20.52 1.74
CA VAL A 126 0.58 -20.64 2.56
C VAL A 126 -0.19 -21.90 2.14
N LEU A 127 -0.66 -22.69 3.11
CA LEU A 127 -1.51 -23.85 2.84
C LEU A 127 -2.88 -23.38 2.33
N ALA A 128 -3.38 -24.00 1.29
CA ALA A 128 -4.65 -23.66 0.66
C ALA A 128 -5.81 -23.67 1.69
N GLY A 129 -6.66 -22.65 1.66
CA GLY A 129 -7.76 -22.44 2.59
C GLY A 129 -7.35 -21.92 3.97
N LYS A 130 -6.07 -21.55 4.14
CA LYS A 130 -5.55 -20.89 5.37
C LYS A 130 -5.15 -19.43 5.10
N GLU A 131 -5.49 -18.90 3.94
CA GLU A 131 -5.29 -17.51 3.57
C GLU A 131 -6.18 -16.62 4.44
N ARG A 132 -5.62 -15.50 4.88
CA ARG A 132 -6.31 -14.45 5.64
C ARG A 132 -5.90 -13.08 5.15
N LEU A 133 -6.89 -12.26 4.82
CA LEU A 133 -6.64 -10.85 4.56
C LEU A 133 -6.27 -10.13 5.86
N ARG A 134 -5.25 -9.30 5.80
CA ARG A 134 -4.84 -8.40 6.88
C ARG A 134 -4.75 -6.99 6.36
N LEU A 135 -5.35 -6.05 7.06
CA LEU A 135 -5.11 -4.63 6.84
C LEU A 135 -3.79 -4.26 7.54
N LEU A 136 -3.00 -3.45 6.87
CA LEU A 136 -1.70 -3.00 7.36
C LEU A 136 -1.79 -1.50 7.68
N GLU A 137 -1.26 -1.11 8.81
CA GLU A 137 -1.20 0.31 9.18
C GLU A 137 -0.17 1.06 8.31
N ASP A 138 -0.54 2.25 7.86
CA ASP A 138 0.41 3.17 7.22
C ASP A 138 1.30 3.81 8.32
N PRO A 139 2.61 3.52 8.34
CA PRO A 139 3.50 4.06 9.36
C PRO A 139 3.59 5.58 9.33
N THR A 140 3.39 6.23 8.17
CA THR A 140 3.39 7.71 8.12
C THR A 140 2.20 8.30 8.84
N ALA A 141 1.03 7.64 8.72
CA ALA A 141 -0.17 8.03 9.45
C ALA A 141 0.00 7.72 10.94
N ARG A 142 0.49 6.53 11.28
CA ARG A 142 0.64 6.08 12.68
C ARG A 142 1.70 6.87 13.44
N LEU A 143 2.87 7.08 12.85
CA LEU A 143 4.02 7.72 13.49
C LEU A 143 4.12 9.24 13.26
N GLY A 144 3.20 9.85 12.54
CA GLY A 144 3.25 11.29 12.28
C GLY A 144 4.49 11.74 11.50
N LEU A 145 4.94 10.93 10.52
CA LEU A 145 6.18 11.23 9.79
C LEU A 145 6.08 12.50 8.93
N LYS A 146 4.88 12.91 8.54
CA LYS A 146 4.66 14.18 7.81
C LYS A 146 4.92 15.39 8.71
N GLU A 147 4.36 15.37 9.91
CA GLU A 147 4.51 16.40 10.94
C GLU A 147 5.98 16.46 11.37
N TRP A 148 6.63 15.30 11.56
CA TRP A 148 8.04 15.23 11.84
C TRP A 148 8.91 15.85 10.73
N ALA A 149 8.63 15.56 9.48
CA ALA A 149 9.31 16.17 8.34
C ALA A 149 9.04 17.69 8.25
N GLY A 150 7.83 18.12 8.58
CA GLY A 150 7.44 19.54 8.70
C GLY A 150 8.23 20.24 9.79
N PHE A 151 8.27 19.63 10.98
CA PHE A 151 9.08 20.13 12.11
C PHE A 151 10.56 20.29 11.73
N THR A 152 11.17 19.25 11.16
CA THR A 152 12.61 19.29 10.79
C THR A 152 12.90 20.39 9.77
N ARG A 153 12.04 20.58 8.78
CA ARG A 153 12.20 21.66 7.79
C ARG A 153 12.08 23.04 8.44
N ALA A 154 11.06 23.25 9.26
CA ALA A 154 10.82 24.52 9.94
C ALA A 154 11.95 24.85 10.91
N TRP A 155 12.44 23.86 11.66
CA TRP A 155 13.57 23.99 12.57
C TRP A 155 14.85 24.40 11.84
N ASN A 156 15.20 23.72 10.75
CA ASN A 156 16.39 24.02 9.95
C ASN A 156 16.30 25.39 9.25
N ALA A 157 15.09 25.87 8.99
CA ALA A 157 14.85 27.21 8.45
C ALA A 157 14.73 28.29 9.56
N LEU A 158 14.98 27.94 10.82
CA LEU A 158 14.83 28.83 11.99
C LEU A 158 13.43 29.43 12.15
N ASN A 159 12.41 28.78 11.58
CA ASN A 159 11.01 29.14 11.76
C ASN A 159 10.44 28.45 12.99
N LEU A 160 10.77 28.99 14.16
CA LEU A 160 10.43 28.37 15.46
C LEU A 160 8.92 28.27 15.69
N GLY A 161 8.13 29.24 15.20
CA GLY A 161 6.68 29.20 15.33
C GLY A 161 6.07 28.01 14.55
N MET A 162 6.52 27.77 13.33
CA MET A 162 6.07 26.66 12.50
C MET A 162 6.58 25.31 13.06
N ALA A 163 7.84 25.27 13.54
CA ALA A 163 8.38 24.06 14.18
C ALA A 163 7.58 23.68 15.43
N LEU A 164 7.23 24.65 16.27
CA LEU A 164 6.41 24.40 17.45
C LEU A 164 5.00 23.88 17.09
N ALA A 165 4.36 24.46 16.07
CA ALA A 165 3.03 24.04 15.61
C ALA A 165 3.03 22.58 15.11
N GLU A 166 4.05 22.17 14.35
CA GLU A 166 4.19 20.79 13.87
C GLU A 166 4.44 19.81 15.04
N LEU A 167 5.27 20.20 16.01
CA LEU A 167 5.52 19.39 17.20
C LEU A 167 4.28 19.23 18.08
N GLU A 168 3.47 20.27 18.23
CA GLU A 168 2.19 20.21 18.94
C GLU A 168 1.18 19.33 18.21
N SER A 169 1.18 19.32 16.87
CA SER A 169 0.38 18.41 16.08
C SER A 169 0.77 16.95 16.31
N LEU A 170 2.07 16.65 16.36
CA LEU A 170 2.58 15.32 16.72
C LEU A 170 2.11 14.86 18.09
N LEU A 171 2.21 15.72 19.11
CA LEU A 171 1.83 15.38 20.49
C LEU A 171 0.33 15.16 20.70
N ARG A 172 -0.52 15.65 19.80
CA ARG A 172 -1.97 15.39 19.81
C ARG A 172 -2.36 14.03 19.24
N ARG A 173 -1.41 13.28 18.68
CA ARG A 173 -1.68 11.95 18.12
C ARG A 173 -1.74 10.88 19.21
N ASP A 174 -2.36 9.77 18.90
CA ASP A 174 -2.34 8.57 19.77
C ASP A 174 -0.96 7.89 19.64
N LEU A 175 0.00 8.40 20.40
CA LEU A 175 1.38 7.92 20.44
C LEU A 175 1.55 6.88 21.55
N SER A 176 2.42 5.91 21.32
CA SER A 176 2.90 5.04 22.39
C SER A 176 3.61 5.85 23.49
N PRO A 177 3.67 5.35 24.73
CA PRO A 177 4.37 6.07 25.81
C PRO A 177 5.84 6.41 25.53
N SER A 178 6.54 5.60 24.73
CA SER A 178 7.91 5.85 24.30
C SER A 178 8.01 6.98 23.27
N GLU A 179 7.13 7.00 22.30
CA GLU A 179 7.04 8.05 21.27
C GLU A 179 6.64 9.39 21.88
N ALA A 180 5.64 9.41 22.76
CA ALA A 180 5.22 10.61 23.46
C ALA A 180 6.34 11.22 24.30
N ARG A 181 7.14 10.39 24.99
CA ARG A 181 8.33 10.85 25.72
C ARG A 181 9.40 11.43 24.81
N PHE A 182 9.66 10.76 23.67
CA PHE A 182 10.65 11.23 22.70
C PHE A 182 10.28 12.61 22.15
N TYR A 183 9.05 12.77 21.65
CA TYR A 183 8.59 14.05 21.10
C TYR A 183 8.37 15.11 22.17
N GLY A 184 7.95 14.73 23.37
CA GLY A 184 7.80 15.64 24.51
C GLY A 184 9.11 16.27 24.96
N ALA A 185 10.20 15.49 24.96
CA ALA A 185 11.53 15.98 25.30
C ALA A 185 12.09 17.01 24.31
N MET A 186 11.58 17.03 23.07
CA MET A 186 11.99 18.00 22.05
C MET A 186 11.26 19.35 22.16
N LYS A 187 10.20 19.41 22.94
CA LYS A 187 9.40 20.63 23.17
C LYS A 187 10.00 21.52 24.28
N GLY A 188 10.73 20.94 25.22
CA GLY A 188 11.40 21.63 26.32
C GLY A 188 12.73 22.20 25.91
#